data_34c2db38661eb6a17cdb622724b464cd
#
_entry.id   34c2db38661eb6a17cdb622724b464cd
#
_cell.length_a   1.000
_cell.length_b   1.000
_cell.length_c   1.000
_cell.angle_alpha   90.00
_cell.angle_beta   90.00
_cell.angle_gamma   90.00
#
_symmetry.space_group_name_H-M   'P 1'
#
loop_
_entity.id
_entity.type
_entity.pdbx_description
1 polymer ?
#
loop_
_entity_poly.entity_id
_entity_poly.type
_entity_poly.pdbx_seq_one_letter_code
_entity_poly.pdbx_strand_id
1 'polypeptide(L)'
;NKLSPIRTMTASTYQAVSGAGAGGPVELMGEVEALAKGETYEPKVFQYQIAYNLIPQIGGEAFEGYTSEEMKMQNEGRKIMHLPELKVTCTCVRVPVVRSHSISVSCHFDCPVTVEQARQVIANAPGCKLVDDLANKQYPMPLDTSDQDIVFVGRIRPDLTDPNAVTLW
;
A
#
# COMPACT_ATOMS: atom_id res chain seq x y z
N ASN A 1 -3.80 -12.57 -11.10
CA ASN A 1 -4.56 -13.82 -11.01
C ASN A 1 -5.31 -14.21 -12.31
N LYS A 2 -5.73 -13.23 -13.14
CA LYS A 2 -6.38 -13.54 -14.44
C LYS A 2 -5.41 -14.08 -15.51
N LEU A 3 -4.13 -13.78 -15.41
CA LEU A 3 -3.09 -14.21 -16.35
C LEU A 3 -2.43 -15.51 -15.92
N SER A 4 -2.13 -15.62 -14.65
CA SER A 4 -1.53 -16.78 -14.01
C SER A 4 -1.85 -16.73 -12.52
N PRO A 5 -1.98 -17.86 -11.81
CA PRO A 5 -2.14 -17.84 -10.35
C PRO A 5 -0.98 -17.12 -9.67
N ILE A 6 -1.32 -16.28 -8.69
CA ILE A 6 -0.32 -15.64 -7.82
C ILE A 6 0.02 -16.61 -6.70
N ARG A 7 1.29 -16.98 -6.57
CA ARG A 7 1.80 -17.87 -5.51
C ARG A 7 2.14 -17.12 -4.25
N THR A 8 2.93 -16.05 -4.42
CA THR A 8 3.41 -15.24 -3.30
C THR A 8 3.32 -13.75 -3.62
N MET A 9 3.17 -12.96 -2.58
CA MET A 9 3.23 -11.50 -2.66
C MET A 9 4.18 -10.98 -1.58
N THR A 10 5.06 -10.07 -1.98
CA THR A 10 5.87 -9.27 -1.06
C THR A 10 5.41 -7.83 -1.16
N ALA A 11 5.00 -7.23 -0.05
CA ALA A 11 4.42 -5.90 -0.05
C ALA A 11 4.98 -4.99 1.03
N SER A 12 5.00 -3.70 0.76
CA SER A 12 5.15 -2.65 1.75
C SER A 12 4.02 -1.65 1.56
N THR A 13 3.30 -1.36 2.64
CA THR A 13 2.23 -0.38 2.59
C THR A 13 2.69 0.98 3.12
N TYR A 14 2.09 2.02 2.59
CA TYR A 14 2.25 3.41 3.01
C TYR A 14 0.85 3.92 3.35
N GLN A 15 0.43 3.66 4.61
CA GLN A 15 -0.96 3.85 5.02
C GLN A 15 -1.18 5.24 5.58
N ALA A 16 -2.09 5.96 4.96
CA ALA A 16 -2.50 7.30 5.34
C ALA A 16 -3.12 7.32 6.75
N VAL A 17 -3.02 8.46 7.43
CA VAL A 17 -3.51 8.64 8.81
C VAL A 17 -5.03 8.51 8.92
N SER A 18 -5.79 8.73 7.84
CA SER A 18 -7.24 8.54 7.82
C SER A 18 -7.70 7.11 8.16
N GLY A 19 -6.83 6.11 7.96
CA GLY A 19 -7.07 4.73 8.35
C GLY A 19 -7.18 4.51 9.87
N ALA A 20 -6.72 5.46 10.68
CA ALA A 20 -6.93 5.47 12.14
C ALA A 20 -8.24 6.19 12.57
N GLY A 21 -9.14 6.45 11.62
CA GLY A 21 -10.39 7.19 11.86
C GLY A 21 -10.19 8.72 11.78
N ALA A 22 -11.23 9.46 12.12
CA ALA A 22 -11.24 10.92 12.01
C ALA A 22 -10.15 11.61 12.85
N GLY A 23 -9.71 10.99 13.94
CA GLY A 23 -8.66 11.52 14.80
C GLY A 23 -7.29 11.58 14.11
N GLY A 24 -7.00 10.65 13.21
CA GLY A 24 -5.69 10.58 12.55
C GLY A 24 -5.32 11.84 11.76
N PRO A 25 -6.15 12.32 10.83
CA PRO A 25 -5.91 13.60 10.16
C PRO A 25 -5.83 14.80 11.10
N VAL A 26 -6.67 14.85 12.12
CA VAL A 26 -6.66 15.93 13.13
C VAL A 26 -5.34 15.96 13.89
N GLU A 27 -4.85 14.80 14.33
CA GLU A 27 -3.58 14.70 15.04
C GLU A 27 -2.41 15.12 14.13
N LEU A 28 -2.34 14.60 12.91
CA LEU A 28 -1.28 14.99 11.96
C LEU A 28 -1.24 16.50 11.75
N MET A 29 -2.39 17.14 11.53
CA MET A 29 -2.44 18.60 11.31
C MET A 29 -2.05 19.36 12.56
N GLY A 30 -2.51 18.94 13.75
CA GLY A 30 -2.15 19.55 15.03
C GLY A 30 -0.65 19.45 15.34
N GLU A 31 -0.03 18.30 15.04
CA GLU A 31 1.42 18.13 15.14
C GLU A 31 2.19 19.09 14.21
N VAL A 32 1.77 19.18 12.94
CA VAL A 32 2.39 20.08 11.95
C VAL A 32 2.30 21.55 12.41
N GLU A 33 1.14 21.96 12.93
CA GLU A 33 0.95 23.34 13.46
C GLU A 33 1.84 23.63 14.67
N ALA A 34 1.90 22.70 15.63
CA ALA A 34 2.73 22.84 16.82
C ALA A 34 4.22 22.94 16.46
N LEU A 35 4.69 22.02 15.60
CA LEU A 35 6.07 22.00 15.13
C LEU A 35 6.46 23.29 14.37
N ALA A 36 5.54 23.83 13.56
CA ALA A 36 5.76 25.09 12.86
C ALA A 36 5.91 26.29 13.80
N LYS A 37 5.32 26.22 15.00
CA LYS A 37 5.43 27.23 16.06
C LYS A 37 6.61 26.98 17.03
N GLY A 38 7.33 25.88 16.88
CA GLY A 38 8.37 25.44 17.81
C GLY A 38 7.79 24.89 19.14
N GLU A 39 6.54 24.45 19.11
CA GLU A 39 5.83 23.86 20.23
C GLU A 39 5.90 22.31 20.19
N THR A 40 5.64 21.68 21.31
CA THR A 40 5.49 20.22 21.41
C THR A 40 4.04 19.81 21.25
N TYR A 41 3.80 18.67 20.65
CA TYR A 41 2.49 18.01 20.58
C TYR A 41 2.58 16.64 21.24
N GLU A 42 1.61 16.28 22.06
CA GLU A 42 1.51 14.96 22.65
C GLU A 42 0.58 14.09 21.81
N PRO A 43 1.08 13.03 21.15
CA PRO A 43 0.27 12.12 20.34
C PRO A 43 -0.80 11.43 21.20
N LYS A 44 -2.00 11.23 20.64
CA LYS A 44 -3.15 10.58 21.31
C LYS A 44 -3.73 9.43 20.48
N VAL A 45 -3.57 9.49 19.17
CA VAL A 45 -4.06 8.48 18.23
C VAL A 45 -2.95 7.52 17.85
N PHE A 46 -1.75 8.03 17.63
CA PHE A 46 -0.58 7.21 17.25
C PHE A 46 0.35 7.01 18.45
N GLN A 47 1.19 5.97 18.37
CA GLN A 47 2.15 5.63 19.43
C GLN A 47 3.27 6.67 19.55
N TYR A 48 3.55 7.40 18.46
CA TYR A 48 4.59 8.41 18.33
C TYR A 48 4.11 9.54 17.45
N GLN A 49 4.80 10.67 17.48
CA GLN A 49 4.62 11.74 16.50
C GLN A 49 4.63 11.16 15.11
N ILE A 50 3.60 11.46 14.32
CA ILE A 50 3.49 11.01 12.92
C ILE A 50 3.98 12.07 11.93
N ALA A 51 3.88 13.37 12.26
CA ALA A 51 4.41 14.42 11.40
C ALA A 51 5.92 14.24 11.22
N TYR A 52 6.37 14.20 9.95
CA TYR A 52 7.76 13.96 9.55
C TYR A 52 8.33 12.60 9.99
N ASN A 53 7.49 11.60 10.21
CA ASN A 53 7.89 10.29 10.72
C ASN A 53 7.22 9.14 9.96
N LEU A 54 7.75 7.94 10.14
CA LEU A 54 7.18 6.68 9.68
C LEU A 54 7.03 5.75 10.88
N ILE A 55 5.85 5.16 11.07
CA ILE A 55 5.60 4.21 12.15
C ILE A 55 5.38 2.82 11.54
N PRO A 56 6.36 1.89 11.62
CA PRO A 56 6.29 0.58 10.98
C PRO A 56 5.54 -0.45 11.84
N GLN A 57 4.46 -0.02 12.47
CA GLN A 57 3.56 -0.87 13.24
C GLN A 57 2.14 -0.33 13.17
N ILE A 58 1.25 -1.12 12.57
CA ILE A 58 -0.19 -0.85 12.54
C ILE A 58 -0.91 -2.05 13.16
N GLY A 59 -1.67 -1.78 14.22
CA GLY A 59 -2.24 -2.82 15.07
C GLY A 59 -1.25 -3.44 16.06
N GLY A 60 -1.72 -4.40 16.85
CA GLY A 60 -0.89 -5.13 17.82
C GLY A 60 -0.14 -6.30 17.20
N GLU A 61 0.83 -6.84 17.94
CA GLU A 61 1.49 -8.10 17.57
C GLU A 61 0.45 -9.23 17.49
N ALA A 62 0.52 -10.04 16.43
CA ALA A 62 -0.43 -11.10 16.15
C ALA A 62 0.22 -12.46 15.94
N PHE A 63 1.35 -12.54 15.24
CA PHE A 63 2.02 -13.80 14.93
C PHE A 63 3.49 -13.59 14.61
N GLU A 64 4.39 -14.16 15.40
CA GLU A 64 5.85 -14.24 15.14
C GLU A 64 6.48 -12.92 14.62
N GLY A 65 6.13 -11.79 15.28
CA GLY A 65 6.63 -10.48 14.90
C GLY A 65 5.80 -9.75 13.83
N TYR A 66 4.78 -10.40 13.27
CA TYR A 66 3.81 -9.73 12.39
C TYR A 66 2.71 -9.05 13.21
N THR A 67 2.28 -7.88 12.73
CA THR A 67 1.14 -7.17 13.30
C THR A 67 -0.19 -7.71 12.79
N SER A 68 -1.28 -7.39 13.48
CA SER A 68 -2.62 -7.76 13.05
C SER A 68 -2.97 -7.22 11.66
N GLU A 69 -2.49 -6.04 11.29
CA GLU A 69 -2.70 -5.46 9.97
C GLU A 69 -1.95 -6.22 8.88
N GLU A 70 -0.73 -6.65 9.15
CA GLU A 70 0.06 -7.48 8.23
C GLU A 70 -0.56 -8.86 8.04
N MET A 71 -1.09 -9.46 9.10
CA MET A 71 -1.80 -10.75 9.00
C MET A 71 -3.11 -10.64 8.22
N LYS A 72 -3.78 -9.48 8.21
CA LYS A 72 -4.93 -9.23 7.33
C LYS A 72 -4.55 -9.31 5.86
N MET A 73 -3.40 -8.77 5.45
CA MET A 73 -2.96 -8.84 4.05
C MET A 73 -2.93 -10.28 3.54
N GLN A 74 -2.45 -11.23 4.34
CA GLN A 74 -2.47 -12.64 3.99
C GLN A 74 -3.87 -13.25 4.06
N ASN A 75 -4.56 -13.08 5.19
CA ASN A 75 -5.82 -13.79 5.45
C ASN A 75 -6.96 -13.27 4.57
N GLU A 76 -7.09 -11.96 4.45
CA GLU A 76 -8.09 -11.34 3.58
C GLU A 76 -7.70 -11.48 2.10
N GLY A 77 -6.41 -11.41 1.76
CA GLY A 77 -5.91 -11.67 0.42
C GLY A 77 -6.30 -13.04 -0.09
N ARG A 78 -6.14 -14.08 0.71
CA ARG A 78 -6.60 -15.46 0.39
C ARG A 78 -8.09 -15.52 0.11
N LYS A 79 -8.89 -14.89 0.96
CA LYS A 79 -10.35 -14.86 0.85
C LYS A 79 -10.82 -14.07 -0.37
N ILE A 80 -10.36 -12.84 -0.52
CA ILE A 80 -10.81 -11.90 -1.56
C ILE A 80 -10.39 -12.39 -2.95
N MET A 81 -9.17 -12.91 -3.06
CA MET A 81 -8.63 -13.37 -4.35
C MET A 81 -9.00 -14.82 -4.69
N HIS A 82 -9.69 -15.52 -3.78
CA HIS A 82 -10.01 -16.95 -3.89
C HIS A 82 -8.76 -17.82 -4.13
N LEU A 83 -7.67 -17.49 -3.41
CA LEU A 83 -6.38 -18.19 -3.46
C LEU A 83 -6.02 -18.69 -2.05
N PRO A 84 -6.54 -19.83 -1.60
CA PRO A 84 -6.34 -20.30 -0.22
C PRO A 84 -4.87 -20.57 0.13
N GLU A 85 -4.04 -20.87 -0.88
CA GLU A 85 -2.61 -21.16 -0.71
C GLU A 85 -1.70 -19.93 -0.91
N LEU A 86 -2.27 -18.75 -1.16
CA LEU A 86 -1.50 -17.52 -1.32
C LEU A 86 -0.66 -17.25 -0.07
N LYS A 87 0.63 -16.97 -0.28
CA LYS A 87 1.56 -16.56 0.77
C LYS A 87 1.88 -15.09 0.61
N VAL A 88 1.70 -14.34 1.68
CA VAL A 88 1.98 -12.90 1.69
C VAL A 88 2.93 -12.58 2.83
N THR A 89 4.00 -11.86 2.52
CA THR A 89 4.79 -11.17 3.53
C THR A 89 4.68 -9.66 3.28
N CYS A 90 4.46 -8.90 4.33
CA CYS A 90 4.35 -7.45 4.19
C CYS A 90 4.82 -6.72 5.44
N THR A 91 5.17 -5.46 5.26
CA THR A 91 5.36 -4.50 6.34
C THR A 91 4.34 -3.39 6.17
N CYS A 92 3.52 -3.15 7.18
CA CYS A 92 2.50 -2.11 7.18
C CYS A 92 3.01 -0.86 7.91
N VAL A 93 3.15 0.25 7.18
CA VAL A 93 3.74 1.48 7.68
C VAL A 93 2.72 2.61 7.68
N ARG A 94 2.54 3.27 8.83
CA ARG A 94 1.80 4.55 8.90
C ARG A 94 2.69 5.68 8.42
N VAL A 95 2.17 6.50 7.51
CA VAL A 95 2.89 7.62 6.90
C VAL A 95 2.13 8.94 7.12
N PRO A 96 2.82 10.10 7.11
CA PRO A 96 2.21 11.41 7.33
C PRO A 96 1.48 11.91 6.08
N VAL A 97 0.57 11.12 5.58
CA VAL A 97 -0.30 11.39 4.43
C VAL A 97 -1.75 11.37 4.91
N VAL A 98 -2.52 12.38 4.56
CA VAL A 98 -3.88 12.55 5.09
C VAL A 98 -4.81 11.43 4.64
N ARG A 99 -4.87 11.14 3.33
CA ARG A 99 -5.76 10.14 2.70
C ARG A 99 -5.05 9.40 1.58
N SER A 100 -5.64 8.30 1.15
CA SER A 100 -5.19 7.41 0.09
C SER A 100 -3.96 6.58 0.50
N HIS A 101 -4.21 5.31 0.81
CA HIS A 101 -3.15 4.34 1.07
C HIS A 101 -2.40 4.02 -0.21
N SER A 102 -1.10 3.84 -0.10
CA SER A 102 -0.27 3.38 -1.20
C SER A 102 0.41 2.07 -0.84
N ILE A 103 0.69 1.24 -1.85
CA ILE A 103 1.27 -0.07 -1.66
C ILE A 103 2.31 -0.31 -2.76
N SER A 104 3.52 -0.68 -2.38
CA SER A 104 4.47 -1.30 -3.29
C SER A 104 4.37 -2.81 -3.14
N VAL A 105 4.07 -3.52 -4.23
CA VAL A 105 3.89 -4.97 -4.18
C VAL A 105 4.60 -5.65 -5.33
N SER A 106 5.25 -6.77 -5.04
CA SER A 106 5.76 -7.73 -6.01
C SER A 106 4.90 -8.98 -5.97
N CYS A 107 4.34 -9.34 -7.12
CA CYS A 107 3.49 -10.53 -7.30
C CYS A 107 4.27 -11.58 -8.08
N HIS A 108 4.44 -12.75 -7.49
CA HIS A 108 5.11 -13.91 -8.08
C HIS A 108 4.08 -14.91 -8.58
N PHE A 109 4.20 -15.31 -9.83
CA PHE A 109 3.23 -16.13 -10.55
C PHE A 109 3.74 -17.55 -10.78
N ASP A 110 2.84 -18.46 -11.11
CA ASP A 110 3.20 -19.83 -11.53
C ASP A 110 3.87 -19.85 -12.89
N CYS A 111 3.47 -18.94 -13.78
CA CYS A 111 4.02 -18.79 -15.13
C CYS A 111 4.47 -17.34 -15.34
N PRO A 112 5.41 -17.08 -16.26
CA PRO A 112 5.85 -15.72 -16.58
C PRO A 112 4.68 -14.83 -17.01
N VAL A 113 4.63 -13.62 -16.45
CA VAL A 113 3.69 -12.57 -16.81
C VAL A 113 4.49 -11.36 -17.27
N THR A 114 4.23 -10.90 -18.50
CA THR A 114 4.90 -9.71 -19.02
C THR A 114 4.30 -8.43 -18.46
N VAL A 115 5.09 -7.37 -18.41
CA VAL A 115 4.64 -6.04 -18.01
C VAL A 115 3.47 -5.56 -18.87
N GLU A 116 3.54 -5.82 -20.18
CA GLU A 116 2.47 -5.43 -21.10
C GLU A 116 1.16 -6.18 -20.82
N GLN A 117 1.22 -7.48 -20.57
CA GLN A 117 0.04 -8.25 -20.16
C GLN A 117 -0.56 -7.71 -18.85
N ALA A 118 0.29 -7.40 -17.87
CA ALA A 118 -0.16 -6.81 -16.60
C ALA A 118 -0.84 -5.46 -16.81
N ARG A 119 -0.26 -4.57 -17.62
CA ARG A 119 -0.86 -3.28 -17.99
C ARG A 119 -2.22 -3.43 -18.66
N GLN A 120 -2.32 -4.33 -19.62
CA GLN A 120 -3.58 -4.58 -20.33
C GLN A 120 -4.69 -5.07 -19.40
N VAL A 121 -4.38 -6.01 -18.51
CA VAL A 121 -5.36 -6.53 -17.54
C VAL A 121 -5.81 -5.43 -16.58
N ILE A 122 -4.90 -4.63 -16.06
CA ILE A 122 -5.21 -3.54 -15.12
C ILE A 122 -6.01 -2.44 -15.82
N ALA A 123 -5.62 -2.03 -17.02
CA ALA A 123 -6.32 -0.99 -17.78
C ALA A 123 -7.79 -1.36 -18.09
N ASN A 124 -8.09 -2.66 -18.18
CA ASN A 124 -9.43 -3.18 -18.44
C ASN A 124 -10.14 -3.71 -17.18
N ALA A 125 -9.53 -3.58 -16.01
CA ALA A 125 -10.14 -4.06 -14.77
C ALA A 125 -11.17 -3.07 -14.24
N PRO A 126 -12.40 -3.51 -13.93
CA PRO A 126 -13.39 -2.65 -13.27
C PRO A 126 -12.86 -2.07 -11.96
N GLY A 127 -13.08 -0.79 -11.72
CA GLY A 127 -12.62 -0.11 -10.51
C GLY A 127 -11.13 0.20 -10.46
N CYS A 128 -10.38 -0.04 -11.55
CA CYS A 128 -8.96 0.31 -11.67
C CYS A 128 -8.73 1.39 -12.72
N LYS A 129 -7.71 2.21 -12.49
CA LYS A 129 -7.20 3.19 -13.46
C LYS A 129 -5.68 3.03 -13.57
N LEU A 130 -5.21 2.74 -14.77
CA LEU A 130 -3.78 2.70 -15.08
C LEU A 130 -3.23 4.11 -15.25
N VAL A 131 -2.17 4.44 -14.48
CA VAL A 131 -1.38 5.68 -14.60
C VAL A 131 0.09 5.27 -14.53
N ASP A 132 0.71 5.00 -15.68
CA ASP A 132 2.03 4.36 -15.72
C ASP A 132 2.88 4.88 -16.90
N ASP A 133 3.33 6.14 -16.78
CA ASP A 133 4.26 6.77 -17.72
C ASP A 133 5.40 7.42 -16.94
N LEU A 134 6.45 6.64 -16.70
CA LEU A 134 7.60 7.09 -15.91
C LEU A 134 8.39 8.22 -16.62
N ALA A 135 8.44 8.20 -17.95
CA ALA A 135 9.18 9.20 -18.72
C ALA A 135 8.56 10.60 -18.54
N ASN A 136 7.23 10.66 -18.49
CA ASN A 136 6.48 11.89 -18.25
C ASN A 136 6.10 12.10 -16.78
N LYS A 137 6.70 11.33 -15.84
CA LYS A 137 6.45 11.43 -14.39
C LYS A 137 4.98 11.23 -14.01
N GLN A 138 4.25 10.40 -14.75
CA GLN A 138 2.85 10.08 -14.48
C GLN A 138 2.75 8.74 -13.76
N TYR A 139 2.41 8.79 -12.49
CA TYR A 139 2.19 7.65 -11.59
C TYR A 139 1.23 8.05 -10.47
N PRO A 140 0.54 7.09 -9.84
CA PRO A 140 -0.40 7.41 -8.76
C PRO A 140 0.29 8.03 -7.55
N MET A 141 -0.30 9.10 -7.02
CA MET A 141 0.14 9.74 -5.78
C MET A 141 -1.06 10.04 -4.89
N PRO A 142 -0.93 9.98 -3.55
CA PRO A 142 -2.05 10.21 -2.63
C PRO A 142 -2.81 11.52 -2.84
N LEU A 143 -2.12 12.60 -3.21
CA LEU A 143 -2.77 13.89 -3.47
C LEU A 143 -3.73 13.84 -4.67
N ASP A 144 -3.40 13.02 -5.68
CA ASP A 144 -4.18 12.94 -6.91
C ASP A 144 -5.29 11.87 -6.83
N THR A 145 -5.14 10.91 -5.91
CA THR A 145 -6.02 9.74 -5.80
C THR A 145 -7.00 9.81 -4.63
N SER A 146 -6.86 10.80 -3.76
CA SER A 146 -7.78 11.01 -2.64
C SER A 146 -9.19 11.36 -3.09
N ASP A 147 -10.18 10.95 -2.27
CA ASP A 147 -11.61 11.23 -2.48
C ASP A 147 -12.18 10.72 -3.82
N GLN A 148 -11.64 9.60 -4.31
CA GLN A 148 -12.11 8.91 -5.51
C GLN A 148 -12.39 7.43 -5.21
N ASP A 149 -13.46 6.89 -5.83
CA ASP A 149 -13.91 5.50 -5.66
C ASP A 149 -13.22 4.53 -6.65
N ILE A 150 -11.97 4.79 -7.01
CA ILE A 150 -11.21 4.00 -7.98
C ILE A 150 -9.80 3.72 -7.44
N VAL A 151 -9.26 2.55 -7.76
CA VAL A 151 -7.89 2.17 -7.44
C VAL A 151 -6.96 2.55 -8.59
N PHE A 152 -5.98 3.38 -8.31
CA PHE A 152 -4.98 3.77 -9.28
C PHE A 152 -3.78 2.83 -9.22
N VAL A 153 -3.30 2.41 -10.37
CA VAL A 153 -2.16 1.47 -10.47
C VAL A 153 -1.15 2.01 -11.46
N GLY A 154 0.12 1.91 -11.11
CA GLY A 154 1.22 2.34 -11.97
C GLY A 154 2.55 1.73 -11.55
N ARG A 155 3.65 2.26 -12.11
CA ARG A 155 5.00 1.79 -11.85
C ARG A 155 5.15 0.27 -12.08
N ILE A 156 4.44 -0.27 -13.08
CA ILE A 156 4.47 -1.68 -13.43
C ILE A 156 5.79 -1.97 -14.14
N ARG A 157 6.56 -2.92 -13.59
CA ARG A 157 7.90 -3.24 -14.05
C ARG A 157 8.25 -4.70 -13.79
N PRO A 158 9.23 -5.28 -14.52
CA PRO A 158 9.73 -6.60 -14.19
C PRO A 158 10.32 -6.60 -12.77
N ASP A 159 10.18 -7.70 -12.06
CA ASP A 159 10.96 -7.96 -10.86
C ASP A 159 12.36 -8.43 -11.28
N LEU A 160 13.40 -7.83 -10.69
CA LEU A 160 14.77 -8.19 -11.05
C LEU A 160 15.26 -9.46 -10.34
N THR A 161 14.50 -9.97 -9.38
CA THR A 161 14.87 -11.13 -8.58
C THR A 161 14.18 -12.42 -9.02
N ASP A 162 13.03 -12.30 -9.72
CA ASP A 162 12.27 -13.44 -10.21
C ASP A 162 11.64 -13.11 -11.59
N PRO A 163 12.01 -13.83 -12.67
CA PRO A 163 11.45 -13.62 -14.00
C PRO A 163 9.95 -13.92 -14.09
N ASN A 164 9.37 -14.61 -13.10
CA ASN A 164 7.95 -14.88 -13.00
C ASN A 164 7.22 -13.85 -12.12
N ALA A 165 7.83 -12.72 -11.81
CA ALA A 165 7.24 -11.71 -10.97
C ALA A 165 7.13 -10.35 -11.64
N VAL A 166 6.11 -9.60 -11.22
CA VAL A 166 5.87 -8.21 -11.63
C VAL A 166 5.71 -7.36 -10.37
N THR A 167 6.42 -6.25 -10.34
CA THR A 167 6.32 -5.26 -9.26
C THR A 167 5.50 -4.08 -9.73
N LEU A 168 4.64 -3.56 -8.85
CA LEU A 168 3.75 -2.45 -9.14
C LEU A 168 3.51 -1.55 -7.91
N TRP A 169 2.92 -0.41 -8.18
CA TRP A 169 2.52 0.59 -7.19
C TRP A 169 1.04 0.90 -7.33
#